data_32754c9fa10d153b39047cb335c5e245
#
_entry.id   32754c9fa10d153b39047cb335c5e245
#
_cell.length_a   1.000
_cell.length_b   1.000
_cell.length_c   1.000
_cell.angle_alpha   90.00
_cell.angle_beta   90.00
_cell.angle_gamma   90.00
#
_symmetry.space_group_name_H-M   'P 1'
#
loop_
_entity.id
_entity.type
_entity.pdbx_description
1 polymer ?
#
loop_
_entity_poly.entity_id
_entity_poly.type
_entity_poly.pdbx_seq_one_letter_code
_entity_poly.pdbx_strand_id
1 'polypeptide(L)'
;LGDVYKRQVVERPETINYRTQKPERDGLFCERIFGPTKDWECHCGKFKKIRFKGKVCDRCGVEVTRAKVRRERMGHIELSAPVSHIWYFKGTPSRIGQVLEISQKRLEEILYFTKYIVLDPGNTGELIKKQLLSEKEYLDAREKYGDDFVAEMGAEAIQKLLHEYD
;
A
#
# COMPACT_ATOMS: atom_id res chain seq x y z
N LEU A 1 14.56 -14.92 -5.29
CA LEU A 1 13.19 -14.44 -4.98
C LEU A 1 13.08 -12.91 -5.11
N GLY A 2 14.10 -12.13 -4.67
CA GLY A 2 14.07 -10.67 -4.71
C GLY A 2 13.91 -10.04 -6.10
N ASP A 3 14.51 -10.61 -7.13
CA ASP A 3 14.44 -10.07 -8.51
C ASP A 3 13.09 -10.31 -9.18
N VAL A 4 12.37 -11.37 -8.81
CA VAL A 4 11.02 -11.66 -9.33
C VAL A 4 10.02 -10.65 -8.79
N TYR A 5 10.13 -10.28 -7.50
CA TYR A 5 9.27 -9.28 -6.87
C TYR A 5 9.52 -7.87 -7.42
N LYS A 6 10.76 -7.48 -7.66
CA LYS A 6 11.11 -6.17 -8.24
C LYS A 6 10.51 -5.94 -9.63
N ARG A 7 10.32 -7.01 -10.42
CA ARG A 7 9.69 -6.93 -11.75
C ARG A 7 8.17 -6.78 -11.71
N GLN A 8 7.53 -6.97 -10.55
CA GLN A 8 6.08 -6.94 -10.37
C GLN A 8 5.57 -5.64 -9.76
N VAL A 9 6.44 -4.69 -9.45
CA VAL A 9 6.05 -3.40 -8.86
C VAL A 9 5.52 -2.46 -9.92
N VAL A 10 4.30 -1.96 -9.72
CA VAL A 10 3.69 -0.90 -10.52
C VAL A 10 4.10 0.44 -9.90
N GLU A 11 4.96 1.19 -10.59
CA GLU A 11 5.54 2.43 -10.07
C GLU A 11 4.81 3.70 -10.54
N ARG A 12 4.01 3.59 -11.60
CA ARG A 12 3.34 4.72 -12.25
C ARG A 12 1.84 4.52 -12.37
N PRO A 13 1.04 5.58 -12.23
CA PRO A 13 -0.42 5.51 -12.40
C PRO A 13 -0.88 5.46 -13.86
N GLU A 14 0.02 5.66 -14.82
CA GLU A 14 -0.30 5.65 -16.23
C GLU A 14 -0.83 4.28 -16.68
N THR A 15 -1.76 4.30 -17.64
CA THR A 15 -2.35 3.11 -18.21
C THR A 15 -1.80 2.83 -19.61
N ILE A 16 -2.31 3.54 -20.60
CA ILE A 16 -1.88 3.43 -22.00
C ILE A 16 -1.49 4.80 -22.56
N ASN A 17 -0.60 4.82 -23.55
CA ASN A 17 -0.34 6.00 -24.32
C ASN A 17 -1.48 6.20 -25.33
N TYR A 18 -2.21 7.31 -25.25
CA TYR A 18 -3.36 7.56 -26.11
C TYR A 18 -3.00 7.75 -27.59
N ARG A 19 -1.75 8.11 -27.92
CA ARG A 19 -1.27 8.24 -29.31
C ARG A 19 -0.93 6.90 -29.94
N THR A 20 -0.19 6.04 -29.20
CA THR A 20 0.27 4.75 -29.71
C THR A 20 -0.64 3.59 -29.33
N GLN A 21 -1.59 3.79 -28.42
CA GLN A 21 -2.49 2.78 -27.85
C GLN A 21 -1.75 1.61 -27.17
N LYS A 22 -0.49 1.82 -26.79
CA LYS A 22 0.33 0.83 -26.13
C LYS A 22 0.41 1.11 -24.63
N PRO A 23 0.48 0.06 -23.79
CA PRO A 23 0.68 0.23 -22.36
C PRO A 23 1.96 1.00 -22.03
N GLU A 24 1.85 1.94 -21.09
CA GLU A 24 2.99 2.69 -20.60
C GLU A 24 3.88 1.78 -19.72
N ARG A 25 5.19 2.02 -19.80
CA ARG A 25 6.16 1.27 -19.00
C ARG A 25 5.97 1.56 -17.50
N ASP A 26 6.05 0.51 -16.69
CA ASP A 26 5.89 0.54 -15.23
C ASP A 26 4.52 1.03 -14.73
N GLY A 27 3.56 1.17 -15.65
CA GLY A 27 2.18 1.55 -15.37
C GLY A 27 1.29 0.36 -15.05
N LEU A 28 -0.01 0.65 -14.88
CA LEU A 28 -1.03 -0.33 -14.50
C LEU A 28 -1.27 -1.43 -15.54
N PHE A 29 -0.86 -1.22 -16.79
CA PHE A 29 -0.98 -2.21 -17.88
C PHE A 29 0.37 -2.60 -18.48
N CYS A 30 1.47 -2.34 -17.79
CA CYS A 30 2.82 -2.57 -18.28
C CYS A 30 3.02 -3.99 -18.81
N GLU A 31 3.51 -4.12 -20.04
CA GLU A 31 3.76 -5.42 -20.66
C GLU A 31 4.96 -6.15 -20.02
N ARG A 32 5.91 -5.41 -19.47
CA ARG A 32 7.04 -6.01 -18.73
C ARG A 32 6.60 -6.71 -17.45
N ILE A 33 5.62 -6.15 -16.74
CA ILE A 33 5.07 -6.69 -15.49
C ILE A 33 4.08 -7.82 -15.79
N PHE A 34 3.09 -7.54 -16.63
CA PHE A 34 1.94 -8.43 -16.84
C PHE A 34 2.07 -9.35 -18.06
N GLY A 35 2.96 -9.04 -18.98
CA GLY A 35 3.14 -9.78 -20.21
C GLY A 35 2.66 -9.03 -21.45
N PRO A 36 2.90 -9.58 -22.64
CA PRO A 36 2.61 -8.93 -23.90
C PRO A 36 1.09 -8.81 -24.15
N THR A 37 0.70 -7.80 -24.90
CA THR A 37 -0.71 -7.59 -25.33
C THR A 37 -1.09 -8.46 -26.52
N LYS A 38 -0.10 -8.86 -27.32
CA LYS A 38 -0.25 -9.76 -28.46
C LYS A 38 0.56 -11.03 -28.27
N ASP A 39 0.02 -12.16 -28.70
CA ASP A 39 0.70 -13.44 -28.61
C ASP A 39 2.06 -13.40 -29.34
N TRP A 40 3.08 -13.87 -28.65
CA TRP A 40 4.44 -14.03 -29.18
C TRP A 40 5.10 -12.75 -29.73
N GLU A 41 4.69 -11.61 -29.23
CA GLU A 41 5.21 -10.30 -29.65
C GLU A 41 5.64 -9.46 -28.43
N CYS A 42 6.87 -8.96 -28.44
CA CYS A 42 7.31 -8.03 -27.40
C CYS A 42 6.79 -6.59 -27.68
N HIS A 43 6.86 -5.73 -26.69
CA HIS A 43 6.37 -4.35 -26.77
C HIS A 43 7.00 -3.53 -27.93
N CYS A 44 8.33 -3.60 -28.09
CA CYS A 44 9.05 -2.86 -29.13
C CYS A 44 8.96 -3.52 -30.52
N GLY A 45 8.44 -4.73 -30.63
CA GLY A 45 8.31 -5.45 -31.89
C GLY A 45 9.58 -6.11 -32.40
N LYS A 46 10.67 -6.15 -31.64
CA LYS A 46 11.92 -6.83 -32.02
C LYS A 46 11.71 -8.34 -32.18
N PHE A 47 10.93 -8.96 -31.31
CA PHE A 47 10.58 -10.38 -31.34
C PHE A 47 9.08 -10.53 -31.59
N LYS A 48 8.69 -11.20 -32.68
CA LYS A 48 7.30 -11.34 -33.12
C LYS A 48 6.86 -12.77 -33.42
N LYS A 49 7.69 -13.77 -33.17
CA LYS A 49 7.40 -15.14 -33.58
C LYS A 49 7.51 -16.12 -32.42
N ILE A 50 6.73 -17.19 -32.49
CA ILE A 50 6.71 -18.28 -31.50
C ILE A 50 8.09 -18.92 -31.26
N ARG A 51 8.99 -18.89 -32.25
CA ARG A 51 10.35 -19.41 -32.09
C ARG A 51 11.14 -18.74 -30.97
N PHE A 52 10.73 -17.53 -30.56
CA PHE A 52 11.34 -16.77 -29.46
C PHE A 52 10.65 -17.00 -28.12
N LYS A 53 9.75 -17.99 -28.01
CA LYS A 53 9.04 -18.34 -26.80
C LYS A 53 9.95 -18.35 -25.57
N GLY A 54 9.52 -17.67 -24.50
CA GLY A 54 10.24 -17.58 -23.23
C GLY A 54 11.43 -16.62 -23.21
N LYS A 55 11.78 -16.02 -24.35
CA LYS A 55 12.84 -15.02 -24.42
C LYS A 55 12.35 -13.69 -23.86
N VAL A 56 13.16 -13.08 -23.01
CA VAL A 56 12.93 -11.72 -22.53
C VAL A 56 13.66 -10.76 -23.46
N CYS A 57 12.93 -9.79 -24.02
CA CYS A 57 13.52 -8.81 -24.92
C CYS A 57 14.54 -7.95 -24.18
N ASP A 58 15.75 -7.87 -24.69
CA ASP A 58 16.84 -7.04 -24.16
C ASP A 58 16.56 -5.54 -24.29
N ARG A 59 15.71 -5.14 -25.24
CA ARG A 59 15.36 -3.75 -25.50
C ARG A 59 14.20 -3.23 -24.65
N CYS A 60 13.08 -3.96 -24.58
CA CYS A 60 11.87 -3.54 -23.85
C CYS A 60 11.59 -4.33 -22.56
N GLY A 61 12.31 -5.42 -22.32
CA GLY A 61 12.15 -6.25 -21.13
C GLY A 61 10.89 -7.12 -21.09
N VAL A 62 10.13 -7.17 -22.18
CA VAL A 62 8.90 -7.96 -22.27
C VAL A 62 9.23 -9.39 -22.66
N GLU A 63 8.66 -10.36 -21.94
CA GLU A 63 8.78 -11.77 -22.26
C GLU A 63 7.90 -12.15 -23.46
N VAL A 64 8.45 -12.91 -24.39
CA VAL A 64 7.72 -13.42 -25.55
C VAL A 64 6.91 -14.63 -25.12
N THR A 65 5.63 -14.42 -24.89
CA THR A 65 4.67 -15.45 -24.45
C THR A 65 3.27 -15.11 -24.95
N ARG A 66 2.29 -15.89 -24.57
CA ARG A 66 0.90 -15.64 -24.91
C ARG A 66 0.33 -14.44 -24.13
N ALA A 67 -0.51 -13.67 -24.74
CA ALA A 67 -1.23 -12.56 -24.09
C ALA A 67 -2.11 -13.02 -22.91
N LYS A 68 -2.53 -14.27 -22.88
CA LYS A 68 -3.31 -14.89 -21.80
C LYS A 68 -2.65 -14.72 -20.43
N VAL A 69 -1.32 -14.70 -20.35
CA VAL A 69 -0.59 -14.55 -19.07
C VAL A 69 -0.93 -13.25 -18.35
N ARG A 70 -1.41 -12.24 -19.05
CA ARG A 70 -1.87 -10.98 -18.47
C ARG A 70 -3.07 -11.17 -17.51
N ARG A 71 -3.83 -12.23 -17.64
CA ARG A 71 -4.94 -12.60 -16.75
C ARG A 71 -4.48 -13.44 -15.55
N GLU A 72 -3.27 -13.94 -15.57
CA GLU A 72 -2.73 -14.83 -14.56
C GLU A 72 -1.68 -14.17 -13.68
N ARG A 73 -0.93 -13.20 -14.22
CA ARG A 73 0.15 -12.52 -13.51
C ARG A 73 -0.38 -11.45 -12.58
N MET A 74 0.18 -11.41 -11.38
CA MET A 74 -0.10 -10.42 -10.35
C MET A 74 1.00 -9.37 -10.32
N GLY A 75 0.62 -8.11 -10.25
CA GLY A 75 1.50 -7.01 -9.90
C GLY A 75 1.15 -6.48 -8.51
N HIS A 76 2.00 -5.65 -7.93
CA HIS A 76 1.71 -4.99 -6.68
C HIS A 76 2.09 -3.51 -6.71
N ILE A 77 1.40 -2.75 -5.91
CA ILE A 77 1.64 -1.32 -5.70
C ILE A 77 2.12 -1.17 -4.26
N GLU A 78 3.30 -0.60 -4.07
CA GLU A 78 3.79 -0.25 -2.74
C GLU A 78 3.09 1.01 -2.27
N LEU A 79 2.41 0.92 -1.14
CA LEU A 79 1.74 2.06 -0.53
C LEU A 79 2.75 2.94 0.20
N SER A 80 2.60 4.26 0.09
CA SER A 80 3.46 5.22 0.79
C SER A 80 3.25 5.24 2.31
N ALA A 81 2.10 4.76 2.77
CA ALA A 81 1.75 4.64 4.18
C ALA A 81 0.94 3.36 4.42
N PRO A 82 0.97 2.79 5.63
CA PRO A 82 0.14 1.65 5.99
C PRO A 82 -1.35 1.95 5.82
N VAL A 83 -2.12 0.93 5.43
CA VAL A 83 -3.58 1.00 5.27
C VAL A 83 -4.21 -0.16 6.02
N SER A 84 -5.30 0.12 6.73
CA SER A 84 -6.06 -0.91 7.44
C SER A 84 -6.99 -1.67 6.49
N HIS A 85 -6.93 -3.00 6.53
CA HIS A 85 -7.82 -3.84 5.73
C HIS A 85 -9.24 -3.80 6.30
N ILE A 86 -10.20 -3.52 5.44
CA ILE A 86 -11.62 -3.33 5.83
C ILE A 86 -12.23 -4.54 6.53
N TRP A 87 -11.81 -5.76 6.21
CA TRP A 87 -12.32 -6.98 6.85
C TRP A 87 -12.00 -7.04 8.34
N TYR A 88 -10.85 -6.51 8.75
CA TYR A 88 -10.43 -6.50 10.15
C TYR A 88 -10.90 -5.25 10.90
N PHE A 89 -11.23 -4.20 10.16
CA PHE A 89 -11.69 -2.93 10.70
C PHE A 89 -13.21 -2.83 10.80
N LYS A 90 -13.92 -3.03 9.68
CA LYS A 90 -15.40 -2.86 9.60
C LYS A 90 -16.22 -4.12 9.86
N GLY A 91 -15.61 -5.24 10.16
CA GLY A 91 -16.33 -6.44 10.57
C GLY A 91 -17.18 -6.18 11.81
N THR A 92 -18.22 -6.98 11.99
CA THR A 92 -19.04 -6.95 13.22
C THR A 92 -18.89 -8.29 13.94
N PRO A 93 -18.12 -8.37 15.02
CA PRO A 93 -17.32 -7.33 15.67
C PRO A 93 -16.01 -7.00 14.92
N SER A 94 -15.50 -5.76 15.09
CA SER A 94 -14.19 -5.37 14.55
C SER A 94 -13.06 -6.17 15.20
N ARG A 95 -12.29 -6.91 14.41
CA ARG A 95 -11.16 -7.71 14.92
C ARG A 95 -10.08 -6.85 15.54
N ILE A 96 -9.71 -5.76 14.86
CA ILE A 96 -8.72 -4.80 15.38
C ILE A 96 -9.25 -4.16 16.66
N GLY A 97 -10.52 -3.76 16.66
CA GLY A 97 -11.15 -3.19 17.86
C GLY A 97 -11.17 -4.13 19.05
N GLN A 98 -11.35 -5.42 18.84
CA GLN A 98 -11.31 -6.43 19.91
C GLN A 98 -9.91 -6.61 20.49
N VAL A 99 -8.90 -6.72 19.64
CA VAL A 99 -7.50 -6.90 20.08
C VAL A 99 -7.01 -5.68 20.84
N LEU A 100 -7.28 -4.49 20.35
CA LEU A 100 -6.84 -3.24 20.95
C LEU A 100 -7.75 -2.72 22.07
N GLU A 101 -8.90 -3.36 22.28
CA GLU A 101 -9.94 -2.89 23.22
C GLU A 101 -10.43 -1.45 22.91
N ILE A 102 -10.52 -1.14 21.62
CA ILE A 102 -10.99 0.17 21.12
C ILE A 102 -12.33 -0.03 20.42
N SER A 103 -13.32 0.81 20.76
CA SER A 103 -14.61 0.76 20.09
C SER A 103 -14.48 1.13 18.60
N GLN A 104 -15.38 0.59 17.79
CA GLN A 104 -15.38 0.82 16.34
C GLN A 104 -15.45 2.32 15.99
N LYS A 105 -16.26 3.09 16.69
CA LYS A 105 -16.36 4.55 16.50
C LYS A 105 -15.01 5.25 16.74
N ARG A 106 -14.34 4.93 17.84
CA ARG A 106 -13.04 5.50 18.16
C ARG A 106 -11.97 5.07 17.15
N LEU A 107 -12.03 3.83 16.68
CA LEU A 107 -11.14 3.31 15.65
C LEU A 107 -11.32 4.05 14.31
N GLU A 108 -12.59 4.34 13.93
CA GLU A 108 -12.90 5.17 12.76
C GLU A 108 -12.30 6.58 12.88
N GLU A 109 -12.47 7.22 14.03
CA GLU A 109 -11.91 8.57 14.28
C GLU A 109 -10.37 8.61 14.12
N ILE A 110 -9.69 7.53 14.49
CA ILE A 110 -8.23 7.41 14.32
C ILE A 110 -7.87 7.17 12.84
N LEU A 111 -8.50 6.19 12.21
CA LEU A 111 -8.16 5.76 10.85
C LEU A 111 -8.51 6.80 9.78
N TYR A 112 -9.56 7.61 10.00
CA TYR A 112 -9.96 8.68 9.09
C TYR A 112 -9.36 10.05 9.43
N PHE A 113 -8.29 10.08 10.22
CA PHE A 113 -7.54 11.30 10.56
C PHE A 113 -8.38 12.38 11.24
N THR A 114 -9.36 12.00 12.04
CA THR A 114 -10.19 12.93 12.81
C THR A 114 -9.60 13.22 14.18
N LYS A 115 -9.00 12.20 14.83
CA LYS A 115 -8.40 12.32 16.17
C LYS A 115 -7.06 11.61 16.24
N TYR A 116 -6.19 12.12 17.11
CA TYR A 116 -4.94 11.48 17.50
C TYR A 116 -5.20 10.43 18.58
N ILE A 117 -4.41 9.36 18.57
CA ILE A 117 -4.34 8.40 19.68
C ILE A 117 -2.99 8.49 20.36
N VAL A 118 -2.97 8.52 21.68
CA VAL A 118 -1.76 8.54 22.48
C VAL A 118 -1.16 7.15 22.48
N LEU A 119 0.01 7.00 21.86
CA LEU A 119 0.79 5.75 21.82
C LEU A 119 1.63 5.59 23.08
N ASP A 120 2.31 6.65 23.48
CA ASP A 120 3.11 6.73 24.68
C ASP A 120 2.79 8.04 25.43
N PRO A 121 2.25 7.96 26.65
CA PRO A 121 1.97 9.16 27.46
C PRO A 121 3.22 9.80 28.05
N GLY A 122 4.37 9.12 28.05
CA GLY A 122 5.60 9.64 28.65
C GLY A 122 5.45 10.03 30.10
N ASN A 123 6.13 11.10 30.50
CA ASN A 123 6.12 11.63 31.87
C ASN A 123 5.12 12.78 32.07
N THR A 124 4.09 12.90 31.23
CA THR A 124 3.14 14.02 31.28
C THR A 124 2.22 14.00 32.51
N GLY A 125 1.97 12.83 33.07
CA GLY A 125 1.10 12.65 34.25
C GLY A 125 -0.40 12.86 33.99
N GLU A 126 -0.77 13.53 32.92
CA GLU A 126 -2.18 13.84 32.55
C GLU A 126 -2.69 13.00 31.39
N LEU A 127 -1.81 12.60 30.46
CA LEU A 127 -2.18 11.77 29.31
C LEU A 127 -2.19 10.29 29.67
N ILE A 128 -3.11 9.57 29.07
CA ILE A 128 -3.30 8.13 29.26
C ILE A 128 -3.08 7.43 27.92
N LYS A 129 -2.40 6.30 27.92
CA LYS A 129 -2.22 5.45 26.74
C LYS A 129 -3.57 5.11 26.12
N LYS A 130 -3.64 5.16 24.79
CA LYS A 130 -4.85 4.98 23.98
C LYS A 130 -5.92 6.07 24.18
N GLN A 131 -5.59 7.18 24.78
CA GLN A 131 -6.48 8.36 24.85
C GLN A 131 -6.61 8.99 23.46
N LEU A 132 -7.81 9.40 23.10
CA LEU A 132 -8.05 10.17 21.89
C LEU A 132 -7.95 11.66 22.17
N LEU A 133 -7.23 12.36 21.30
CA LEU A 133 -7.07 13.81 21.35
C LEU A 133 -7.62 14.41 20.06
N SER A 134 -8.40 15.49 20.20
CA SER A 134 -8.73 16.35 19.06
C SER A 134 -7.47 17.10 18.59
N GLU A 135 -7.51 17.70 17.40
CA GLU A 135 -6.39 18.49 16.90
C GLU A 135 -6.01 19.62 17.86
N LYS A 136 -7.01 20.30 18.43
CA LYS A 136 -6.78 21.34 19.43
C LYS A 136 -6.10 20.79 20.69
N GLU A 137 -6.64 19.73 21.27
CA GLU A 137 -6.06 19.07 22.46
C GLU A 137 -4.64 18.57 22.20
N TYR A 138 -4.36 18.07 20.98
CA TYR A 138 -3.02 17.66 20.58
C TYR A 138 -2.06 18.85 20.52
N LEU A 139 -2.47 19.97 19.93
CA LEU A 139 -1.64 21.19 19.87
C LEU A 139 -1.39 21.76 21.26
N ASP A 140 -2.41 21.83 22.10
CA ASP A 140 -2.28 22.27 23.51
C ASP A 140 -1.30 21.37 24.29
N ALA A 141 -1.39 20.04 24.08
CA ALA A 141 -0.47 19.09 24.70
C ALA A 141 0.97 19.23 24.18
N ARG A 142 1.14 19.47 22.87
CA ARG A 142 2.46 19.73 22.27
C ARG A 142 3.10 21.01 22.81
N GLU A 143 2.32 22.05 23.02
CA GLU A 143 2.79 23.30 23.63
C GLU A 143 3.20 23.09 25.09
N LYS A 144 2.42 22.31 25.84
CA LYS A 144 2.65 22.05 27.27
C LYS A 144 3.78 21.06 27.54
N TYR A 145 3.86 19.97 26.79
CA TYR A 145 4.75 18.84 27.06
C TYR A 145 5.84 18.62 26.00
N GLY A 146 5.80 19.35 24.89
CA GLY A 146 6.79 19.18 23.82
C GLY A 146 6.81 17.78 23.24
N ASP A 147 7.98 17.12 23.28
CA ASP A 147 8.20 15.78 22.73
C ASP A 147 8.14 14.67 23.81
N ASP A 148 7.66 14.98 25.03
CA ASP A 148 7.59 14.01 26.12
C ASP A 148 6.52 12.92 25.93
N PHE A 149 5.64 13.07 24.96
CA PHE A 149 4.61 12.09 24.61
C PHE A 149 4.58 11.82 23.11
N VAL A 150 4.04 10.67 22.74
CA VAL A 150 3.85 10.27 21.34
C VAL A 150 2.37 10.05 21.09
N ALA A 151 1.81 10.79 20.16
CA ALA A 151 0.45 10.60 19.65
C ALA A 151 0.46 10.70 18.13
N GLU A 152 -0.24 9.79 17.48
CA GLU A 152 -0.31 9.70 16.04
C GLU A 152 -1.75 9.44 15.59
N MET A 153 -2.02 9.54 14.29
CA MET A 153 -3.31 9.20 13.70
C MET A 153 -3.13 8.31 12.46
N GLY A 154 -4.22 7.75 11.99
CA GLY A 154 -4.23 6.88 10.81
C GLY A 154 -3.84 5.44 11.10
N ALA A 155 -3.75 4.64 10.04
CA ALA A 155 -3.46 3.20 10.14
C ALA A 155 -2.05 2.91 10.68
N GLU A 156 -1.11 3.83 10.53
CA GLU A 156 0.25 3.69 11.08
C GLU A 156 0.24 3.64 12.61
N ALA A 157 -0.58 4.48 13.26
CA ALA A 157 -0.76 4.46 14.70
C ALA A 157 -1.33 3.13 15.18
N ILE A 158 -2.33 2.60 14.50
CA ILE A 158 -2.94 1.29 14.79
C ILE A 158 -1.94 0.16 14.58
N GLN A 159 -1.13 0.21 13.53
CA GLN A 159 -0.08 -0.78 13.28
C GLN A 159 0.94 -0.83 14.43
N LYS A 160 1.39 0.33 14.91
CA LYS A 160 2.31 0.41 16.06
C LYS A 160 1.72 -0.19 17.31
N LEU A 161 0.44 0.08 17.60
CA LEU A 161 -0.25 -0.52 18.73
C LEU A 161 -0.38 -2.04 18.62
N LEU A 162 -0.64 -2.56 17.41
CA LEU A 162 -0.73 -4.00 17.17
C LEU A 162 0.62 -4.70 17.37
N HIS A 163 1.73 -4.09 16.95
CA HIS A 163 3.06 -4.65 17.16
C HIS A 163 3.48 -4.76 18.62
N GLU A 164 2.83 -4.03 19.52
CA GLU A 164 3.09 -4.17 20.96
C GLU A 164 2.50 -5.46 21.58
N TYR A 165 1.62 -6.15 20.84
CA TYR A 165 0.98 -7.39 21.27
C TYR A 165 1.65 -8.67 20.74
N ASP A 166 2.71 -8.56 19.95
CA ASP A 166 3.49 -9.69 19.42
C ASP A 166 4.55 -10.21 20.47
#